data_ca3d50da8a5ed451ed056789dda24211
#
_entry.id   ca3d50da8a5ed451ed056789dda24211
#
_cell.length_a   1.000
_cell.length_b   1.000
_cell.length_c   1.000
_cell.angle_alpha   90.00
_cell.angle_beta   90.00
_cell.angle_gamma   90.00
#
_symmetry.space_group_name_H-M   'P 1'
#
loop_
_entity.id
_entity.type
_entity.pdbx_description
1 polymer ?
#
loop_
_entity_poly.entity_id
_entity_poly.type
_entity_poly.pdbx_seq_one_letter_code
_entity_poly.pdbx_strand_id
1 'polypeptide(L)'
;HAVLISLVVPKLFLAGVEALDGLRYWGQWAFSSKVSRPNVPRRTFITIAGQATAGVLLGAFAHGMSRGRRGYHVRRHDVAIKALPPVLDGLRIVQISDAHLGSFLGQFDSVQPGLDMVKALDPDILCFTGDLVNDHSDEAEPWISRFQELQGRYGKFSILGNHDYADYARRTMDEREAIRSRIRAIHG
;
A
#
# COMPACT_ATOMS: atom_id res chain seq x y z
N HIS A 1 -19.17 5.32 11.49
CA HIS A 1 -18.88 5.88 10.15
C HIS A 1 -19.88 6.99 9.77
N ALA A 2 -21.21 6.83 9.99
CA ALA A 2 -22.23 7.81 9.62
C ALA A 2 -22.01 9.20 10.25
N VAL A 3 -21.61 9.26 11.51
CA VAL A 3 -21.33 10.52 12.23
C VAL A 3 -20.15 11.27 11.62
N LEU A 4 -19.09 10.55 11.23
CA LEU A 4 -17.92 11.17 10.60
C LEU A 4 -18.28 11.76 9.22
N ILE A 5 -19.06 11.03 8.44
CA ILE A 5 -19.55 11.49 7.12
C ILE A 5 -20.43 12.72 7.28
N SER A 6 -21.37 12.74 8.22
CA SER A 6 -22.28 13.88 8.45
C SER A 6 -21.56 15.14 8.92
N LEU A 7 -20.41 15.02 9.58
CA LEU A 7 -19.60 16.16 10.01
C LEU A 7 -18.61 16.65 8.95
N VAL A 8 -18.08 15.75 8.12
CA VAL A 8 -17.04 16.07 7.14
C VAL A 8 -17.63 16.55 5.82
N VAL A 9 -18.68 15.92 5.31
CA VAL A 9 -19.27 16.24 4.01
C VAL A 9 -19.76 17.71 3.92
N PRO A 10 -20.51 18.25 4.89
CA PRO A 10 -20.90 19.65 4.84
C PRO A 10 -19.75 20.64 4.87
N LYS A 11 -18.68 20.30 5.63
CA LYS A 11 -17.48 21.15 5.69
C LYS A 11 -16.71 21.15 4.37
N LEU A 12 -16.60 20.01 3.72
CA LEU A 12 -15.98 19.90 2.39
C LEU A 12 -16.81 20.64 1.33
N PHE A 13 -18.14 20.57 1.41
CA PHE A 13 -19.03 21.31 0.52
C PHE A 13 -18.86 22.82 0.67
N LEU A 14 -18.88 23.33 1.91
CA LEU A 14 -18.67 24.75 2.18
C LEU A 14 -17.28 25.21 1.72
N ALA A 15 -16.24 24.43 2.00
CA ALA A 15 -14.88 24.69 1.51
C ALA A 15 -14.82 24.73 -0.02
N GLY A 16 -15.57 23.86 -0.70
CA GLY A 16 -15.69 23.85 -2.16
C GLY A 16 -16.35 25.12 -2.71
N VAL A 17 -17.43 25.59 -2.08
CA VAL A 17 -18.11 26.83 -2.44
C VAL A 17 -17.19 28.03 -2.27
N GLU A 18 -16.49 28.14 -1.14
CA GLU A 18 -15.54 29.24 -0.89
C GLU A 18 -14.35 29.18 -1.86
N ALA A 19 -13.88 27.99 -2.25
CA ALA A 19 -12.83 27.84 -3.26
C ALA A 19 -13.28 28.31 -4.64
N LEU A 20 -14.53 28.02 -5.03
CA LEU A 20 -15.12 28.49 -6.29
C LEU A 20 -15.24 30.04 -6.34
N ASP A 21 -15.64 30.65 -5.23
CA ASP A 21 -15.69 32.10 -5.14
C ASP A 21 -14.29 32.72 -5.17
N GLY A 22 -13.32 32.08 -4.55
CA GLY A 22 -11.92 32.47 -4.67
C GLY A 22 -11.40 32.39 -6.10
N LEU A 23 -11.69 31.31 -6.83
CA LEU A 23 -11.32 31.14 -8.25
C LEU A 23 -11.98 32.19 -9.14
N ARG A 24 -13.27 32.51 -8.92
CA ARG A 24 -13.97 33.60 -9.62
C ARG A 24 -13.30 34.96 -9.40
N TYR A 25 -12.92 35.23 -8.15
CA TYR A 25 -12.22 36.48 -7.81
C TYR A 25 -10.86 36.57 -8.51
N TRP A 26 -10.06 35.50 -8.50
CA TRP A 26 -8.79 35.44 -9.22
C TRP A 26 -8.95 35.51 -10.73
N GLY A 27 -9.99 34.88 -11.30
CA GLY A 27 -10.31 34.95 -12.71
C GLY A 27 -10.65 36.38 -13.13
N GLN A 28 -11.49 37.08 -12.36
CA GLN A 28 -11.83 38.48 -12.61
C GLN A 28 -10.60 39.42 -12.54
N TRP A 29 -9.71 39.17 -11.59
CA TRP A 29 -8.45 39.93 -11.45
C TRP A 29 -7.51 39.67 -12.64
N ALA A 30 -7.32 38.43 -13.06
CA ALA A 30 -6.42 38.07 -14.15
C ALA A 30 -6.85 38.64 -15.51
N PHE A 31 -8.16 38.81 -15.71
CA PHE A 31 -8.74 39.32 -16.95
C PHE A 31 -9.13 40.83 -16.86
N SER A 32 -8.91 41.47 -15.72
CA SER A 32 -9.21 42.90 -15.54
C SER A 32 -8.01 43.73 -15.98
N SER A 33 -8.21 44.56 -16.97
CA SER A 33 -7.20 45.48 -17.52
C SER A 33 -6.89 46.71 -16.63
N LYS A 34 -7.53 46.81 -15.45
CA LYS A 34 -7.24 47.87 -14.46
C LYS A 34 -6.36 47.33 -13.37
N VAL A 35 -5.09 47.69 -13.39
CA VAL A 35 -4.08 47.37 -12.35
C VAL A 35 -4.37 48.19 -11.08
N SER A 36 -5.42 47.81 -10.37
CA SER A 36 -5.61 48.21 -8.98
C SER A 36 -5.17 46.98 -8.16
N ARG A 37 -4.13 47.13 -7.33
CA ARG A 37 -3.70 46.00 -6.45
C ARG A 37 -4.88 45.60 -5.58
N PRO A 38 -5.42 44.40 -5.73
CA PRO A 38 -6.58 43.99 -4.94
C PRO A 38 -6.16 43.94 -3.49
N ASN A 39 -6.82 44.70 -2.66
CA ASN A 39 -6.65 44.63 -1.22
C ASN A 39 -7.40 43.37 -0.74
N VAL A 40 -6.73 42.22 -0.78
CA VAL A 40 -7.32 40.96 -0.36
C VAL A 40 -7.54 41.00 1.16
N PRO A 41 -8.78 40.92 1.66
CA PRO A 41 -9.06 40.94 3.07
C PRO A 41 -8.24 39.81 3.76
N ARG A 42 -7.65 40.11 4.91
CA ARG A 42 -6.85 39.15 5.67
C ARG A 42 -7.56 37.81 5.88
N ARG A 43 -8.88 37.86 6.09
CA ARG A 43 -9.73 36.65 6.23
C ARG A 43 -9.70 35.79 4.96
N THR A 44 -9.92 36.40 3.79
CA THR A 44 -9.90 35.73 2.49
C THR A 44 -8.53 35.10 2.20
N PHE A 45 -7.44 35.83 2.51
CA PHE A 45 -6.09 35.30 2.35
C PHE A 45 -5.85 34.05 3.22
N ILE A 46 -6.24 34.10 4.50
CA ILE A 46 -6.10 32.97 5.43
C ILE A 46 -6.92 31.76 4.95
N THR A 47 -8.15 32.00 4.48
CA THR A 47 -9.02 30.92 3.98
C THR A 47 -8.40 30.27 2.73
N ILE A 48 -7.96 31.05 1.75
CA ILE A 48 -7.35 30.51 0.52
C ILE A 48 -6.05 29.75 0.85
N ALA A 49 -5.19 30.32 1.69
CA ALA A 49 -3.95 29.67 2.10
C ALA A 49 -4.22 28.35 2.83
N GLY A 50 -5.20 28.31 3.73
CA GLY A 50 -5.60 27.10 4.44
C GLY A 50 -6.15 26.03 3.50
N GLN A 51 -7.00 26.40 2.55
CA GLN A 51 -7.56 25.48 1.55
C GLN A 51 -6.48 24.94 0.61
N ALA A 52 -5.56 25.79 0.14
CA ALA A 52 -4.44 25.38 -0.70
C ALA A 52 -3.54 24.36 0.05
N THR A 53 -3.22 24.66 1.31
CA THR A 53 -2.44 23.73 2.15
C THR A 53 -3.16 22.40 2.34
N ALA A 54 -4.45 22.41 2.65
CA ALA A 54 -5.24 21.19 2.80
C ALA A 54 -5.30 20.40 1.48
N GLY A 55 -5.47 21.08 0.34
CA GLY A 55 -5.44 20.44 -0.97
C GLY A 55 -4.11 19.77 -1.30
N VAL A 56 -2.99 20.43 -1.00
CA VAL A 56 -1.64 19.86 -1.17
C VAL A 56 -1.45 18.64 -0.28
N LEU A 57 -1.85 18.70 0.99
CA LEU A 57 -1.73 17.57 1.92
C LEU A 57 -2.59 16.38 1.49
N LEU A 58 -3.85 16.62 1.08
CA LEU A 58 -4.73 15.57 0.57
C LEU A 58 -4.19 14.96 -0.72
N GLY A 59 -3.68 15.78 -1.64
CA GLY A 59 -3.06 15.32 -2.87
C GLY A 59 -1.80 14.48 -2.62
N ALA A 60 -0.94 14.92 -1.72
CA ALA A 60 0.26 14.19 -1.30
C ALA A 60 -0.10 12.85 -0.64
N PHE A 61 -1.13 12.84 0.22
CA PHE A 61 -1.61 11.63 0.88
C PHE A 61 -2.20 10.63 -0.15
N ALA A 62 -3.08 11.10 -1.03
CA ALA A 62 -3.66 10.28 -2.10
C ALA A 62 -2.59 9.72 -3.05
N HIS A 63 -1.59 10.54 -3.40
CA HIS A 63 -0.45 10.12 -4.20
C HIS A 63 0.40 9.06 -3.48
N GLY A 64 0.70 9.26 -2.20
CA GLY A 64 1.43 8.29 -1.37
C GLY A 64 0.69 6.97 -1.26
N MET A 65 -0.63 6.99 -1.04
CA MET A 65 -1.45 5.78 -0.98
C MET A 65 -1.49 5.02 -2.31
N SER A 66 -1.53 5.72 -3.44
CA SER A 66 -1.62 5.08 -4.76
C SER A 66 -0.28 4.52 -5.23
N ARG A 67 0.82 5.22 -4.96
CA ARG A 67 2.18 4.80 -5.38
C ARG A 67 2.89 3.94 -4.37
N GLY A 68 2.65 4.13 -3.08
CA GLY A 68 3.34 3.39 -2.00
C GLY A 68 3.16 1.88 -2.12
N ARG A 69 2.00 1.42 -2.54
CA ARG A 69 1.67 0.00 -2.74
C ARG A 69 2.34 -0.65 -3.97
N ARG A 70 2.88 0.13 -4.90
CA ARG A 70 3.44 -0.36 -6.18
C ARG A 70 4.95 -0.14 -6.31
N GLY A 71 5.57 0.46 -5.31
CA GLY A 71 7.00 0.78 -5.30
C GLY A 71 7.82 -0.38 -4.78
N TYR A 72 7.93 -1.47 -5.56
CA TYR A 72 8.77 -2.62 -5.19
C TYR A 72 10.24 -2.27 -5.29
N HIS A 73 11.02 -2.67 -4.29
CA HIS A 73 12.46 -2.44 -4.24
C HIS A 73 13.18 -3.69 -3.76
N VAL A 74 14.26 -4.04 -4.44
CA VAL A 74 15.18 -5.08 -3.97
C VAL A 74 16.20 -4.44 -3.03
N ARG A 75 16.24 -4.91 -1.79
CA ARG A 75 17.30 -4.59 -0.84
C ARG A 75 18.30 -5.74 -0.83
N ARG A 76 19.57 -5.45 -1.02
CA ARG A 76 20.65 -6.45 -1.02
C ARG A 76 21.50 -6.28 0.22
N HIS A 77 21.82 -7.41 0.83
CA HIS A 77 22.67 -7.49 2.01
C HIS A 77 23.67 -8.62 1.80
N ASP A 78 24.94 -8.31 1.79
CA ASP A 78 25.99 -9.33 1.76
C ASP A 78 26.36 -9.70 3.20
N VAL A 79 26.24 -10.97 3.54
CA VAL A 79 26.47 -11.49 4.89
C VAL A 79 27.72 -12.38 4.89
N ALA A 80 28.80 -11.88 5.50
CA ALA A 80 30.02 -12.66 5.67
C ALA A 80 29.88 -13.57 6.90
N ILE A 81 29.92 -14.87 6.66
CA ILE A 81 29.87 -15.90 7.70
C ILE A 81 31.23 -16.56 7.84
N LYS A 82 31.86 -16.46 9.05
CA LYS A 82 33.10 -17.16 9.34
C LYS A 82 32.90 -18.67 9.24
N ALA A 83 33.82 -19.35 8.58
CA ALA A 83 33.82 -20.79 8.39
C ALA A 83 32.58 -21.32 7.62
N LEU A 84 31.98 -20.50 6.75
CA LEU A 84 30.98 -21.00 5.82
C LEU A 84 31.62 -22.08 4.90
N PRO A 85 30.99 -23.26 4.76
CA PRO A 85 31.47 -24.24 3.78
C PRO A 85 31.54 -23.63 2.38
N PRO A 86 32.62 -23.86 1.61
CA PRO A 86 32.79 -23.25 0.28
C PRO A 86 31.65 -23.54 -0.68
N VAL A 87 30.94 -24.65 -0.52
CA VAL A 87 29.77 -25.03 -1.33
C VAL A 87 28.57 -24.08 -1.15
N LEU A 88 28.54 -23.33 -0.05
CA LEU A 88 27.47 -22.38 0.28
C LEU A 88 27.90 -20.93 -0.01
N ASP A 89 29.13 -20.71 -0.47
CA ASP A 89 29.57 -19.36 -0.85
C ASP A 89 28.79 -18.86 -2.07
N GLY A 90 28.30 -17.64 -1.99
CA GLY A 90 27.45 -17.06 -3.01
C GLY A 90 25.97 -17.50 -2.97
N LEU A 91 25.54 -18.28 -1.94
CA LEU A 91 24.15 -18.69 -1.76
C LEU A 91 23.24 -17.47 -1.71
N ARG A 92 22.22 -17.45 -2.60
CA ARG A 92 21.26 -16.36 -2.69
C ARG A 92 19.96 -16.73 -2.01
N ILE A 93 19.67 -16.04 -0.91
CA ILE A 93 18.40 -16.16 -0.20
C ILE A 93 17.55 -14.94 -0.55
N VAL A 94 16.37 -15.16 -1.10
CA VAL A 94 15.39 -14.11 -1.36
C VAL A 94 14.27 -14.22 -0.36
N GLN A 95 13.95 -13.10 0.29
CA GLN A 95 12.85 -13.02 1.25
C GLN A 95 11.75 -12.12 0.70
N ILE A 96 10.51 -12.59 0.83
CA ILE A 96 9.28 -11.83 0.61
C ILE A 96 8.52 -11.80 1.93
N SER A 97 7.92 -10.65 2.25
CA SER A 97 7.07 -10.47 3.44
C SER A 97 5.94 -9.50 3.15
N ASP A 98 4.90 -9.55 3.97
CA ASP A 98 3.85 -8.52 4.02
C ASP A 98 3.16 -8.28 2.67
N ALA A 99 2.77 -9.35 1.99
CA ALA A 99 2.13 -9.27 0.68
C ALA A 99 0.74 -8.62 0.74
N HIS A 100 -0.01 -8.83 1.84
CA HIS A 100 -1.32 -8.24 2.11
C HIS A 100 -2.24 -8.22 0.87
N LEU A 101 -2.42 -9.38 0.25
CA LEU A 101 -3.05 -9.55 -1.07
C LEU A 101 -4.49 -9.02 -1.15
N GLY A 102 -5.21 -9.02 -0.03
CA GLY A 102 -6.54 -8.43 0.08
C GLY A 102 -6.57 -6.93 -0.24
N SER A 103 -5.46 -6.22 -0.05
CA SER A 103 -5.34 -4.79 -0.39
C SER A 103 -5.36 -4.51 -1.89
N PHE A 104 -5.14 -5.52 -2.72
CA PHE A 104 -5.07 -5.36 -4.18
C PHE A 104 -6.38 -5.74 -4.89
N LEU A 105 -7.37 -6.32 -4.19
CA LEU A 105 -8.69 -6.65 -4.73
C LEU A 105 -8.65 -7.32 -6.12
N GLY A 106 -7.71 -8.25 -6.33
CA GLY A 106 -7.53 -8.93 -7.62
C GLY A 106 -6.84 -8.09 -8.72
N GLN A 107 -6.27 -6.94 -8.39
CA GLN A 107 -5.48 -6.12 -9.33
C GLN A 107 -4.11 -6.75 -9.60
N PHE A 108 -4.08 -7.79 -10.41
CA PHE A 108 -2.88 -8.58 -10.70
C PHE A 108 -1.71 -7.74 -11.22
N ASP A 109 -1.98 -6.77 -12.09
CA ASP A 109 -0.96 -5.88 -12.66
C ASP A 109 -0.21 -5.05 -11.61
N SER A 110 -0.80 -4.90 -10.43
CA SER A 110 -0.17 -4.17 -9.34
C SER A 110 0.88 -5.00 -8.60
N VAL A 111 0.74 -6.33 -8.53
CA VAL A 111 1.63 -7.26 -7.81
C VAL A 111 2.63 -7.92 -8.75
N GLN A 112 2.23 -8.17 -10.00
CA GLN A 112 3.04 -8.87 -10.98
C GLN A 112 4.48 -8.34 -11.09
N PRO A 113 4.74 -7.00 -11.14
CA PRO A 113 6.12 -6.48 -11.18
C PRO A 113 6.97 -6.94 -9.99
N GLY A 114 6.37 -7.07 -8.78
CA GLY A 114 7.06 -7.59 -7.60
C GLY A 114 7.44 -9.06 -7.76
N LEU A 115 6.52 -9.89 -8.27
CA LEU A 115 6.78 -11.30 -8.53
C LEU A 115 7.84 -11.50 -9.61
N ASP A 116 7.81 -10.69 -10.66
CA ASP A 116 8.79 -10.74 -11.75
C ASP A 116 10.19 -10.34 -11.24
N MET A 117 10.28 -9.36 -10.33
CA MET A 117 11.54 -9.03 -9.67
C MET A 117 12.09 -10.20 -8.85
N VAL A 118 11.24 -10.94 -8.13
CA VAL A 118 11.66 -12.13 -7.38
C VAL A 118 12.18 -13.21 -8.32
N LYS A 119 11.48 -13.49 -9.42
CA LYS A 119 11.91 -14.44 -10.46
C LYS A 119 13.26 -14.04 -11.06
N ALA A 120 13.45 -12.74 -11.36
CA ALA A 120 14.69 -12.22 -11.94
C ALA A 120 15.90 -12.29 -10.98
N LEU A 121 15.66 -12.44 -9.67
CA LEU A 121 16.72 -12.66 -8.69
C LEU A 121 17.29 -14.07 -8.72
N ASP A 122 16.60 -15.03 -9.33
CA ASP A 122 16.99 -16.44 -9.42
C ASP A 122 17.47 -17.00 -8.06
N PRO A 123 16.58 -17.11 -7.06
CA PRO A 123 16.96 -17.47 -5.71
C PRO A 123 17.41 -18.92 -5.59
N ASP A 124 18.42 -19.18 -4.78
CA ASP A 124 18.74 -20.53 -4.33
C ASP A 124 17.75 -21.00 -3.27
N ILE A 125 17.36 -20.10 -2.37
CA ILE A 125 16.32 -20.33 -1.37
C ILE A 125 15.33 -19.16 -1.44
N LEU A 126 14.04 -19.48 -1.47
CA LEU A 126 12.97 -18.49 -1.38
C LEU A 126 12.28 -18.61 -0.03
N CYS A 127 12.25 -17.53 0.74
CA CYS A 127 11.58 -17.45 2.03
C CYS A 127 10.39 -16.51 1.96
N PHE A 128 9.22 -16.96 2.40
CA PHE A 128 8.06 -16.13 2.64
C PHE A 128 7.84 -16.01 4.16
N THR A 129 7.90 -14.79 4.70
CA THR A 129 7.92 -14.60 6.15
C THR A 129 6.60 -14.06 6.72
N GLY A 130 5.50 -14.37 6.03
CA GLY A 130 4.14 -14.18 6.52
C GLY A 130 3.47 -12.91 6.02
N ASP A 131 2.26 -12.69 6.56
CA ASP A 131 1.32 -11.64 6.19
C ASP A 131 0.95 -11.69 4.69
N LEU A 132 0.53 -12.88 4.25
CA LEU A 132 0.05 -13.13 2.89
C LEU A 132 -1.29 -12.42 2.65
N VAL A 133 -2.17 -12.47 3.64
CA VAL A 133 -3.52 -11.90 3.59
C VAL A 133 -3.66 -10.74 4.57
N ASN A 134 -4.74 -9.98 4.45
CA ASN A 134 -5.08 -8.98 5.46
C ASN A 134 -5.80 -9.63 6.65
N ASP A 135 -6.75 -10.53 6.36
CA ASP A 135 -7.59 -11.10 7.40
C ASP A 135 -8.32 -12.41 7.00
N HIS A 136 -8.52 -12.66 5.69
CA HIS A 136 -9.26 -13.81 5.17
C HIS A 136 -8.42 -14.64 4.20
N SER A 137 -8.50 -15.97 4.31
CA SER A 137 -7.83 -16.90 3.40
C SER A 137 -8.27 -16.72 1.93
N ASP A 138 -9.52 -16.33 1.69
CA ASP A 138 -10.09 -16.13 0.36
C ASP A 138 -9.37 -15.00 -0.42
N GLU A 139 -8.72 -14.07 0.30
CA GLU A 139 -7.93 -13.00 -0.30
C GLU A 139 -6.73 -13.54 -1.08
N ALA A 140 -6.18 -14.68 -0.69
CA ALA A 140 -5.04 -15.31 -1.34
C ALA A 140 -5.43 -16.17 -2.56
N GLU A 141 -6.67 -16.66 -2.64
CA GLU A 141 -7.07 -17.62 -3.67
C GLU A 141 -6.78 -17.20 -5.10
N PRO A 142 -7.10 -15.95 -5.52
CA PRO A 142 -6.81 -15.51 -6.89
C PRO A 142 -5.32 -15.46 -7.23
N TRP A 143 -4.45 -15.53 -6.19
CA TRP A 143 -3.01 -15.33 -6.31
C TRP A 143 -2.20 -16.64 -6.24
N ILE A 144 -2.82 -17.74 -5.79
CA ILE A 144 -2.13 -19.02 -5.54
C ILE A 144 -1.28 -19.43 -6.73
N SER A 145 -1.85 -19.47 -7.94
CA SER A 145 -1.12 -19.89 -9.14
C SER A 145 0.13 -19.06 -9.41
N ARG A 146 0.06 -17.75 -9.17
CA ARG A 146 1.18 -16.83 -9.39
C ARG A 146 2.30 -17.01 -8.38
N PHE A 147 1.94 -17.23 -7.10
CA PHE A 147 2.92 -17.52 -6.04
C PHE A 147 3.53 -18.92 -6.18
N GLN A 148 2.79 -19.88 -6.74
CA GLN A 148 3.31 -21.21 -7.05
C GLN A 148 4.39 -21.20 -8.14
N GLU A 149 4.36 -20.20 -9.04
CA GLU A 149 5.40 -20.04 -10.05
C GLU A 149 6.75 -19.56 -9.49
N LEU A 150 6.76 -19.03 -8.27
CA LEU A 150 7.99 -18.63 -7.60
C LEU A 150 8.71 -19.86 -7.08
N GLN A 151 9.98 -20.01 -7.43
CA GLN A 151 10.79 -21.15 -7.07
C GLN A 151 12.12 -20.72 -6.45
N GLY A 152 12.68 -21.55 -5.59
CA GLY A 152 14.05 -21.49 -5.16
C GLY A 152 14.74 -22.80 -5.55
N ARG A 153 15.99 -22.76 -6.01
CA ARG A 153 16.74 -23.94 -6.46
C ARG A 153 16.76 -25.06 -5.43
N TYR A 154 16.91 -24.71 -4.14
CA TYR A 154 16.98 -25.66 -3.04
C TYR A 154 15.70 -25.72 -2.21
N GLY A 155 14.72 -24.88 -2.54
CA GLY A 155 13.41 -24.92 -1.93
C GLY A 155 12.78 -23.56 -1.68
N LYS A 156 11.50 -23.65 -1.37
CA LYS A 156 10.66 -22.54 -0.96
C LYS A 156 10.15 -22.84 0.46
N PHE A 157 10.34 -21.90 1.36
CA PHE A 157 9.95 -22.02 2.77
C PHE A 157 9.00 -20.88 3.14
N SER A 158 7.99 -21.21 3.92
CA SER A 158 6.99 -20.24 4.34
C SER A 158 6.64 -20.37 5.81
N ILE A 159 6.38 -19.24 6.46
CA ILE A 159 5.82 -19.15 7.79
C ILE A 159 4.63 -18.23 7.81
N LEU A 160 3.75 -18.36 8.79
CA LEU A 160 2.62 -17.46 8.99
C LEU A 160 3.06 -16.18 9.70
N GLY A 161 2.56 -15.03 9.23
CA GLY A 161 2.63 -13.76 9.93
C GLY A 161 1.41 -13.52 10.82
N ASN A 162 1.38 -12.39 11.51
CA ASN A 162 0.32 -12.09 12.46
C ASN A 162 -1.07 -11.90 11.79
N HIS A 163 -1.13 -11.42 10.56
CA HIS A 163 -2.37 -11.33 9.80
C HIS A 163 -2.92 -12.69 9.37
N ASP A 164 -2.02 -13.63 9.09
CA ASP A 164 -2.38 -14.99 8.68
C ASP A 164 -3.02 -15.82 9.83
N TYR A 165 -2.90 -15.34 11.07
CA TYR A 165 -3.57 -15.96 12.23
C TYR A 165 -5.05 -15.58 12.35
N ALA A 166 -5.57 -14.65 11.55
CA ALA A 166 -6.96 -14.21 11.52
C ALA A 166 -7.48 -13.67 12.88
N ASP A 167 -6.61 -13.04 13.67
CA ASP A 167 -6.92 -12.59 15.02
C ASP A 167 -7.52 -11.18 15.09
N TYR A 168 -7.47 -10.43 13.99
CA TYR A 168 -7.87 -9.02 13.95
C TYR A 168 -9.39 -8.79 13.87
N ALA A 169 -10.16 -9.77 13.38
CA ALA A 169 -11.61 -9.68 13.37
C ALA A 169 -12.25 -10.45 14.54
N ARG A 170 -13.46 -10.03 14.95
CA ARG A 170 -14.25 -10.80 15.91
C ARG A 170 -14.76 -12.08 15.26
N ARG A 171 -14.11 -13.21 15.57
CA ARG A 171 -14.44 -14.54 15.07
C ARG A 171 -14.43 -15.55 16.19
N THR A 172 -15.15 -16.64 15.99
CA THR A 172 -15.07 -17.82 16.87
C THR A 172 -13.71 -18.51 16.72
N MET A 173 -13.34 -19.33 17.69
CA MET A 173 -12.09 -20.11 17.60
C MET A 173 -12.09 -21.08 16.41
N ASP A 174 -13.24 -21.66 16.10
CA ASP A 174 -13.40 -22.61 14.99
C ASP A 174 -13.22 -21.92 13.63
N GLU A 175 -13.80 -20.70 13.47
CA GLU A 175 -13.59 -19.90 12.25
C GLU A 175 -12.13 -19.51 12.05
N ARG A 176 -11.44 -19.13 13.13
CA ARG A 176 -10.01 -18.79 13.07
C ARG A 176 -9.17 -19.99 12.66
N GLU A 177 -9.41 -21.17 13.26
CA GLU A 177 -8.66 -22.36 12.94
C GLU A 177 -8.91 -22.84 11.51
N ALA A 178 -10.14 -22.72 10.99
CA ALA A 178 -10.45 -23.00 9.61
C ALA A 178 -9.66 -22.08 8.63
N ILE A 179 -9.59 -20.77 8.92
CA ILE A 179 -8.80 -19.81 8.14
C ILE A 179 -7.31 -20.15 8.19
N ARG A 180 -6.76 -20.38 9.38
CA ARG A 180 -5.35 -20.75 9.58
C ARG A 180 -4.97 -22.03 8.83
N SER A 181 -5.81 -23.06 8.92
CA SER A 181 -5.60 -24.33 8.23
C SER A 181 -5.56 -24.14 6.72
N ARG A 182 -6.46 -23.30 6.18
CA ARG A 182 -6.50 -22.97 4.76
C ARG A 182 -5.27 -22.16 4.31
N ILE A 183 -4.85 -21.17 5.09
CA ILE A 183 -3.64 -20.39 4.80
C ILE A 183 -2.41 -21.30 4.84
N ARG A 184 -2.28 -22.19 5.83
CA ARG A 184 -1.19 -23.18 5.86
C ARG A 184 -1.17 -24.04 4.59
N ALA A 185 -2.33 -24.48 4.11
CA ALA A 185 -2.42 -25.27 2.89
C ALA A 185 -2.03 -24.47 1.62
N ILE A 186 -2.21 -23.15 1.63
CA ILE A 186 -1.77 -22.25 0.53
C ILE A 186 -0.25 -22.07 0.56
N HIS A 187 0.34 -22.01 1.74
CA HIS A 187 1.78 -21.83 1.94
C HIS A 187 2.60 -23.09 1.63
N GLY A 188 2.03 -24.28 1.84
CA GLY A 188 2.69 -25.59 1.68
C GLY A 188 2.78 -26.07 0.30
#